data_2afb70c02ed41d4bc1be632a91257218
#
_entry.id   2afb70c02ed41d4bc1be632a91257218
#
_cell.length_a   1.000
_cell.length_b   1.000
_cell.length_c   1.000
_cell.angle_alpha   90.00
_cell.angle_beta   90.00
_cell.angle_gamma   90.00
#
_symmetry.space_group_name_H-M   'P 1'
#
loop_
_entity.id
_entity.type
_entity.pdbx_description
1 polymer ?
#
loop_
_entity_poly.entity_id
_entity_poly.type
_entity_poly.pdbx_seq_one_letter_code
_entity_poly.pdbx_strand_id
1 'polypeptide(L)'
;YEIMPSLVGSEMCIRDRNSINVVAVKCLEEVTPELGLQYLDNFGFTTLAHGTEADRDADGTVWTDANLPLALGGLTNGVTNIELCAAYAAIANSGNYIEPLYYTKILDHNGNVLIEKTSAGRSVIKESTAWLLTSAMEDVVTQGTGTACQLDNMTVAGKTGTTDAYNDLWFVGYTPYYTCAVWSGFDNNEKLPEDARNFHKNLWKKVMTRIHEGLPDKDFDMPASVEKLSVCAETGLLPRAGCPIITEYFDIGDVPTDECDQHFYGYSDYDNSDMTEYTTEEGIYNSDGTQTDNTDDNTGDNTGDNTGDNTGDNTGDNTGDNTGDNTDNTGDNTGGNDGGDNGGDNGDNTGGDDGGDSSGGDAEE
;
A
#
# COMPACT_ATOMS: atom_id res chain seq x y z
N TYR A 1 14.10 20.42 6.42
CA TYR A 1 14.52 19.05 6.78
C TYR A 1 14.94 18.38 5.47
N GLU A 2 16.25 18.25 5.26
CA GLU A 2 16.79 17.46 4.17
C GLU A 2 16.54 15.99 4.53
N ILE A 3 15.42 15.43 4.06
CA ILE A 3 15.25 13.98 3.98
C ILE A 3 16.37 13.55 3.04
N MET A 4 17.26 12.68 3.53
CA MET A 4 18.41 12.23 2.75
C MET A 4 17.96 11.83 1.35
N PRO A 5 18.60 12.32 0.28
CA PRO A 5 18.25 11.98 -1.11
C PRO A 5 18.17 10.48 -1.36
N SER A 6 18.92 9.68 -0.59
CA SER A 6 18.91 8.21 -0.64
C SER A 6 17.63 7.54 -0.13
N LEU A 7 16.72 8.28 0.53
CA LEU A 7 15.40 7.79 0.96
C LEU A 7 14.26 8.30 0.06
N VAL A 8 14.57 9.20 -0.89
CA VAL A 8 13.60 9.76 -1.84
C VAL A 8 13.72 9.01 -3.16
N GLY A 9 12.61 8.59 -3.73
CA GLY A 9 12.57 7.90 -5.02
C GLY A 9 12.38 6.39 -4.90
N SER A 10 13.09 5.60 -5.69
CA SER A 10 12.86 4.16 -5.86
C SER A 10 12.83 3.34 -4.56
N GLU A 11 13.58 3.74 -3.52
CA GLU A 11 13.57 3.06 -2.23
C GLU A 11 12.27 3.28 -1.46
N MET A 12 11.66 4.47 -1.54
CA MET A 12 10.35 4.71 -0.91
C MET A 12 9.24 3.92 -1.60
N CYS A 13 9.18 3.92 -2.92
CA CYS A 13 8.23 3.11 -3.67
C CYS A 13 8.43 1.61 -3.42
N ILE A 14 9.68 1.13 -3.34
CA ILE A 14 10.00 -0.25 -2.99
C ILE A 14 9.60 -0.56 -1.54
N ARG A 15 9.83 0.37 -0.61
CA ARG A 15 9.41 0.25 0.79
C ARG A 15 7.91 -0.01 0.89
N ASP A 16 7.11 0.85 0.28
CA ASP A 16 5.66 0.80 0.38
C ASP A 16 5.09 -0.41 -0.36
N ARG A 17 5.59 -0.67 -1.57
CA ARG A 17 5.23 -1.81 -2.39
C ARG A 17 5.47 -3.16 -1.71
N ASN A 18 6.63 -3.32 -1.07
CA ASN A 18 7.05 -4.56 -0.41
C ASN A 18 6.85 -4.54 1.11
N SER A 19 6.32 -3.45 1.68
CA SER A 19 6.07 -3.28 3.12
C SER A 19 7.34 -3.50 3.97
N ILE A 20 8.45 -2.81 3.64
CA ILE A 20 9.76 -2.99 4.28
C ILE A 20 9.80 -2.22 5.60
N ASN A 21 9.77 -2.95 6.72
CA ASN A 21 9.69 -2.41 8.07
C ASN A 21 10.87 -1.49 8.45
N VAL A 22 12.10 -1.90 8.13
CA VAL A 22 13.31 -1.16 8.54
C VAL A 22 13.32 0.27 7.98
N VAL A 23 12.89 0.43 6.72
CA VAL A 23 12.86 1.76 6.08
C VAL A 23 11.75 2.62 6.71
N ALA A 24 10.57 2.05 7.00
CA ALA A 24 9.49 2.76 7.67
C ALA A 24 9.90 3.28 9.06
N VAL A 25 10.61 2.45 9.85
CA VAL A 25 11.12 2.84 11.16
C VAL A 25 12.15 3.97 11.05
N LYS A 26 13.10 3.88 10.10
CA LYS A 26 14.07 4.96 9.87
C LYS A 26 13.41 6.28 9.46
N CYS A 27 12.41 6.23 8.59
CA CYS A 27 11.65 7.43 8.23
C CYS A 27 10.98 8.07 9.46
N LEU A 28 10.36 7.26 10.34
CA LEU A 28 9.76 7.80 11.57
C LEU A 28 10.80 8.32 12.55
N GLU A 29 11.98 7.71 12.64
CA GLU A 29 13.08 8.19 13.48
C GLU A 29 13.52 9.59 13.05
N GLU A 30 13.62 9.87 11.75
CA GLU A 30 13.95 11.19 11.22
C GLU A 30 12.82 12.22 11.40
N VAL A 31 11.58 11.82 11.22
CA VAL A 31 10.39 12.66 11.42
C VAL A 31 10.12 12.92 12.89
N THR A 32 10.49 12.04 13.74
CA THR A 32 10.23 11.84 15.17
C THR A 32 8.87 11.19 15.48
N PRO A 33 8.82 10.24 16.43
CA PRO A 33 7.56 9.59 16.81
C PRO A 33 6.50 10.56 17.33
N GLU A 34 6.91 11.62 18.04
CA GLU A 34 6.01 12.65 18.58
C GLU A 34 5.27 13.41 17.46
N LEU A 35 6.01 13.77 16.38
CA LEU A 35 5.38 14.40 15.21
C LEU A 35 4.48 13.42 14.48
N GLY A 36 4.91 12.16 14.34
CA GLY A 36 4.09 11.09 13.77
C GLY A 36 2.76 10.94 14.53
N LEU A 37 2.79 10.87 15.86
CA LEU A 37 1.61 10.80 16.72
C LEU A 37 0.68 12.00 16.54
N GLN A 38 1.25 13.23 16.47
CA GLN A 38 0.47 14.45 16.22
C GLN A 38 -0.27 14.41 14.85
N TYR A 39 0.37 13.86 13.83
CA TYR A 39 -0.32 13.70 12.53
C TYR A 39 -1.47 12.69 12.61
N LEU A 40 -1.33 11.60 13.39
CA LEU A 40 -2.44 10.66 13.60
C LEU A 40 -3.61 11.32 14.33
N ASP A 41 -3.36 12.18 15.34
CA ASP A 41 -4.41 13.01 15.96
C ASP A 41 -5.14 13.87 14.91
N ASN A 42 -4.36 14.48 14.00
CA ASN A 42 -4.93 15.30 12.93
C ASN A 42 -5.78 14.46 11.96
N PHE A 43 -5.44 13.19 11.73
CA PHE A 43 -6.24 12.23 10.95
C PHE A 43 -7.45 11.68 11.70
N GLY A 44 -7.66 12.10 12.98
CA GLY A 44 -8.88 11.82 13.74
C GLY A 44 -8.88 10.51 14.50
N PHE A 45 -7.73 9.92 14.75
CA PHE A 45 -7.61 8.77 15.66
C PHE A 45 -7.82 9.21 17.10
N THR A 46 -8.66 8.47 17.85
CA THR A 46 -9.05 8.81 19.22
C THR A 46 -8.57 7.81 20.28
N THR A 47 -7.96 6.71 19.84
CA THR A 47 -7.49 5.62 20.70
C THR A 47 -6.00 5.70 21.06
N LEU A 48 -5.32 6.76 20.63
CA LEU A 48 -3.88 6.93 20.79
C LEU A 48 -3.49 7.18 22.25
N ALA A 49 -2.41 6.56 22.71
CA ALA A 49 -1.85 6.78 24.03
C ALA A 49 -0.78 7.90 23.97
N HIS A 50 -0.97 8.95 24.77
CA HIS A 50 -0.13 10.16 24.77
C HIS A 50 0.86 10.26 25.94
N GLY A 51 0.96 9.22 26.78
CA GLY A 51 1.82 9.25 27.95
C GLY A 51 1.27 10.09 29.11
N THR A 52 -0.06 10.21 29.20
CA THR A 52 -0.75 10.96 30.25
C THR A 52 -1.27 10.04 31.36
N GLU A 53 -1.80 10.61 32.44
CA GLU A 53 -2.45 9.82 33.51
C GLU A 53 -3.69 9.04 33.00
N ALA A 54 -4.30 9.47 31.89
CA ALA A 54 -5.39 8.75 31.25
C ALA A 54 -4.92 7.43 30.59
N ASP A 55 -3.64 7.34 30.23
CA ASP A 55 -3.03 6.19 29.60
C ASP A 55 -2.36 5.23 30.61
N ARG A 56 -2.69 5.38 31.91
CA ARG A 56 -2.22 4.52 32.97
C ARG A 56 -3.05 3.24 33.07
N ASP A 57 -2.36 2.11 32.99
CA ASP A 57 -2.98 0.79 33.20
C ASP A 57 -3.16 0.44 34.70
N ALA A 58 -3.75 -0.73 34.95
CA ALA A 58 -4.02 -1.22 36.30
C ALA A 58 -2.75 -1.49 37.11
N ASP A 59 -1.61 -1.72 36.46
CA ASP A 59 -0.32 -1.97 37.09
C ASP A 59 0.43 -0.68 37.39
N GLY A 60 -0.11 0.47 36.97
CA GLY A 60 0.45 1.79 37.18
C GLY A 60 1.44 2.23 36.09
N THR A 61 1.59 1.48 34.99
CA THR A 61 2.39 1.86 33.84
C THR A 61 1.65 2.89 32.99
N VAL A 62 2.32 3.97 32.65
CA VAL A 62 1.80 4.98 31.72
C VAL A 62 2.31 4.66 30.32
N TRP A 63 1.40 4.40 29.39
CA TRP A 63 1.71 4.05 28.02
C TRP A 63 1.76 5.26 27.09
N THR A 64 2.59 5.17 26.06
CA THR A 64 2.65 6.18 24.99
C THR A 64 2.88 5.50 23.65
N ASP A 65 2.21 5.99 22.61
CA ASP A 65 2.40 5.57 21.23
C ASP A 65 3.48 6.42 20.52
N ALA A 66 4.04 7.46 21.18
CA ALA A 66 5.17 8.21 20.68
C ALA A 66 6.47 7.38 20.79
N ASN A 67 6.58 6.33 19.98
CA ASN A 67 7.71 5.40 19.95
C ASN A 67 7.91 4.83 18.54
N LEU A 68 9.06 4.17 18.27
CA LEU A 68 9.38 3.64 16.93
C LEU A 68 8.42 2.56 16.39
N PRO A 69 7.84 1.66 17.22
CA PRO A 69 6.77 0.75 16.78
C PRO A 69 5.58 1.42 16.09
N LEU A 70 5.33 2.71 16.35
CA LEU A 70 4.32 3.52 15.65
C LEU A 70 4.46 3.43 14.12
N ALA A 71 5.69 3.39 13.61
CA ALA A 71 5.98 3.27 12.18
C ALA A 71 5.37 2.01 11.52
N LEU A 72 5.12 0.99 12.33
CA LEU A 72 4.61 -0.31 11.90
C LEU A 72 3.16 -0.57 12.34
N GLY A 73 2.51 0.45 12.94
CA GLY A 73 1.18 0.32 13.50
C GLY A 73 1.14 -0.35 14.88
N GLY A 74 2.29 -0.38 15.59
CA GLY A 74 2.38 -0.86 16.98
C GLY A 74 1.81 0.17 17.95
N LEU A 75 0.50 0.10 18.17
CA LEU A 75 -0.27 1.03 19.02
C LEU A 75 -0.76 0.34 20.28
N THR A 76 -0.79 1.06 21.38
CA THR A 76 -1.20 0.56 22.71
C THR A 76 -2.65 0.02 22.69
N ASN A 77 -3.58 0.78 22.11
CA ASN A 77 -5.01 0.44 22.07
C ASN A 77 -5.48 0.02 20.67
N GLY A 78 -4.58 0.03 19.66
CA GLY A 78 -4.95 -0.16 18.27
C GLY A 78 -5.78 1.01 17.72
N VAL A 79 -6.48 0.77 16.61
CA VAL A 79 -7.34 1.76 15.95
C VAL A 79 -8.68 1.13 15.57
N THR A 80 -9.72 1.96 15.48
CA THR A 80 -11.00 1.49 14.97
C THR A 80 -10.99 1.43 13.44
N ASN A 81 -11.74 0.49 12.86
CA ASN A 81 -11.86 0.33 11.41
C ASN A 81 -12.33 1.63 10.74
N ILE A 82 -13.30 2.32 11.36
CA ILE A 82 -13.88 3.55 10.79
C ILE A 82 -12.88 4.72 10.78
N GLU A 83 -12.07 4.87 11.84
CA GLU A 83 -11.03 5.90 11.90
C GLU A 83 -9.96 5.67 10.85
N LEU A 84 -9.50 4.42 10.72
CA LEU A 84 -8.52 4.06 9.69
C LEU A 84 -9.08 4.28 8.28
N CYS A 85 -10.33 3.90 8.03
CA CYS A 85 -11.01 4.18 6.77
C CYS A 85 -11.11 5.68 6.48
N ALA A 86 -11.44 6.50 7.48
CA ALA A 86 -11.54 7.95 7.34
C ALA A 86 -10.17 8.61 7.10
N ALA A 87 -9.10 8.11 7.71
CA ALA A 87 -7.74 8.57 7.47
C ALA A 87 -7.31 8.32 6.02
N TYR A 88 -7.56 7.12 5.48
CA TYR A 88 -7.32 6.82 4.06
C TYR A 88 -8.24 7.61 3.12
N ALA A 89 -9.49 7.84 3.51
CA ALA A 89 -10.40 8.73 2.77
C ALA A 89 -9.87 10.17 2.71
N ALA A 90 -9.18 10.65 3.73
CA ALA A 90 -8.55 11.97 3.69
C ALA A 90 -7.41 12.04 2.66
N ILE A 91 -6.61 10.96 2.52
CA ILE A 91 -5.58 10.86 1.48
C ILE A 91 -6.25 10.87 0.09
N ALA A 92 -7.27 10.02 -0.12
CA ALA A 92 -8.06 9.97 -1.36
C ALA A 92 -8.72 11.31 -1.71
N ASN A 93 -8.99 12.15 -0.71
CA ASN A 93 -9.63 13.48 -0.81
C ASN A 93 -8.61 14.62 -0.75
N SER A 94 -7.46 14.48 -1.44
CA SER A 94 -6.42 15.50 -1.56
C SER A 94 -5.95 16.06 -0.22
N GLY A 95 -5.83 15.21 0.80
CA GLY A 95 -5.37 15.58 2.13
C GLY A 95 -6.42 16.24 3.03
N ASN A 96 -7.70 16.20 2.66
CA ASN A 96 -8.79 16.79 3.43
C ASN A 96 -9.55 15.71 4.21
N TYR A 97 -9.41 15.72 5.52
CA TYR A 97 -10.12 14.84 6.44
C TYR A 97 -11.56 15.29 6.63
N ILE A 98 -12.49 14.36 6.57
CA ILE A 98 -13.91 14.56 6.88
C ILE A 98 -14.29 13.57 7.98
N GLU A 99 -14.80 14.09 9.10
CA GLU A 99 -15.24 13.23 10.20
C GLU A 99 -16.36 12.29 9.74
N PRO A 100 -16.25 10.97 10.01
CA PRO A 100 -17.29 10.00 9.66
C PRO A 100 -18.63 10.31 10.27
N LEU A 101 -19.70 10.25 9.48
CA LEU A 101 -21.07 10.43 9.95
C LEU A 101 -21.85 9.13 9.80
N TYR A 102 -22.46 8.66 10.89
CA TYR A 102 -23.38 7.51 10.88
C TYR A 102 -24.80 7.89 10.45
N TYR A 103 -25.14 9.18 10.58
CA TYR A 103 -26.42 9.75 10.16
C TYR A 103 -26.24 11.24 9.84
N THR A 104 -26.98 11.72 8.88
CA THR A 104 -27.03 13.15 8.51
C THR A 104 -28.23 13.83 9.15
N LYS A 105 -29.32 13.10 9.37
CA LYS A 105 -30.56 13.66 9.86
C LYS A 105 -31.39 12.63 10.67
N ILE A 106 -31.96 13.07 11.79
CA ILE A 106 -32.91 12.30 12.58
C ILE A 106 -34.23 13.08 12.57
N LEU A 107 -35.32 12.42 12.21
CA LEU A 107 -36.66 12.99 12.16
C LEU A 107 -37.54 12.41 13.29
N ASP A 108 -38.51 13.21 13.77
CA ASP A 108 -39.58 12.70 14.63
C ASP A 108 -40.63 11.96 13.79
N HIS A 109 -41.66 11.42 14.46
CA HIS A 109 -42.75 10.68 13.84
C HIS A 109 -43.66 11.56 12.92
N ASN A 110 -43.55 12.89 13.02
CA ASN A 110 -44.27 13.86 12.17
C ASN A 110 -43.42 14.36 11.00
N GLY A 111 -42.16 13.90 10.89
CA GLY A 111 -41.21 14.33 9.85
C GLY A 111 -40.45 15.63 10.18
N ASN A 112 -40.56 16.15 11.40
CA ASN A 112 -39.77 17.30 11.82
C ASN A 112 -38.33 16.88 12.14
N VAL A 113 -37.35 17.75 11.78
CA VAL A 113 -35.95 17.50 12.06
C VAL A 113 -35.69 17.64 13.55
N LEU A 114 -35.22 16.53 14.19
CA LEU A 114 -34.75 16.53 15.57
C LEU A 114 -33.27 16.86 15.64
N ILE A 115 -32.48 16.22 14.76
CA ILE A 115 -31.03 16.43 14.68
C ILE A 115 -30.65 16.50 13.20
N GLU A 116 -29.84 17.45 12.86
CA GLU A 116 -29.16 17.54 11.57
C GLU A 116 -27.66 17.74 11.82
N LYS A 117 -26.84 16.85 11.25
CA LYS A 117 -25.38 16.91 11.33
C LYS A 117 -24.81 17.18 9.95
N THR A 118 -23.86 18.09 9.90
CA THR A 118 -22.98 18.31 8.74
C THR A 118 -21.56 18.09 9.20
N SER A 119 -20.77 17.40 8.39
CA SER A 119 -19.35 17.24 8.66
C SER A 119 -18.59 18.41 8.04
N ALA A 120 -17.73 19.04 8.84
CA ALA A 120 -16.77 20.01 8.35
C ALA A 120 -15.46 19.29 7.99
N GLY A 121 -14.95 19.53 6.77
CA GLY A 121 -13.63 19.06 6.38
C GLY A 121 -12.52 19.94 6.96
N ARG A 122 -11.35 19.36 7.20
CA ARG A 122 -10.12 20.07 7.52
C ARG A 122 -8.96 19.49 6.72
N SER A 123 -8.04 20.34 6.26
CA SER A 123 -6.81 19.87 5.63
C SER A 123 -5.89 19.31 6.71
N VAL A 124 -5.36 18.10 6.49
CA VAL A 124 -4.46 17.39 7.41
C VAL A 124 -3.07 17.20 6.81
N ILE A 125 -2.97 17.05 5.49
CA ILE A 125 -1.71 17.03 4.73
C ILE A 125 -1.89 17.85 3.44
N LYS A 126 -0.78 18.21 2.77
CA LYS A 126 -0.82 18.89 1.47
C LYS A 126 -1.42 17.97 0.41
N GLU A 127 -2.03 18.57 -0.62
CA GLU A 127 -2.55 17.83 -1.78
C GLU A 127 -1.46 17.04 -2.50
N SER A 128 -0.28 17.64 -2.71
CA SER A 128 0.90 16.97 -3.29
C SER A 128 1.33 15.76 -2.47
N THR A 129 1.41 15.88 -1.14
CA THR A 129 1.75 14.77 -0.24
C THR A 129 0.71 13.64 -0.33
N ALA A 130 -0.58 13.97 -0.37
CA ALA A 130 -1.66 13.00 -0.53
C ALA A 130 -1.56 12.26 -1.86
N TRP A 131 -1.25 12.97 -2.95
CA TRP A 131 -1.11 12.37 -4.26
C TRP A 131 0.14 11.49 -4.38
N LEU A 132 1.30 11.95 -3.88
CA LEU A 132 2.55 11.15 -3.86
C LEU A 132 2.36 9.84 -3.09
N LEU A 133 1.67 9.91 -1.93
CA LEU A 133 1.34 8.71 -1.16
C LEU A 133 0.34 7.80 -1.91
N THR A 134 -0.62 8.38 -2.64
CA THR A 134 -1.55 7.63 -3.49
C THR A 134 -0.79 6.87 -4.59
N SER A 135 0.13 7.53 -5.30
CA SER A 135 0.96 6.90 -6.33
C SER A 135 1.80 5.73 -5.77
N ALA A 136 2.43 5.91 -4.60
CA ALA A 136 3.14 4.83 -3.93
C ALA A 136 2.22 3.66 -3.53
N MET A 137 0.98 3.93 -3.13
CA MET A 137 -0.02 2.90 -2.78
C MET A 137 -0.67 2.24 -4.00
N GLU A 138 -0.66 2.87 -5.17
CA GLU A 138 -0.99 2.21 -6.44
C GLU A 138 0.01 1.11 -6.76
N ASP A 139 1.30 1.33 -6.51
CA ASP A 139 2.36 0.33 -6.69
C ASP A 139 2.16 -0.89 -5.78
N VAL A 140 1.65 -0.69 -4.57
CA VAL A 140 1.29 -1.82 -3.66
C VAL A 140 0.27 -2.74 -4.32
N VAL A 141 -0.70 -2.16 -5.04
CA VAL A 141 -1.79 -2.91 -5.67
C VAL A 141 -1.40 -3.43 -7.05
N THR A 142 -0.60 -2.71 -7.83
CA THR A 142 -0.22 -3.13 -9.18
C THR A 142 0.86 -4.19 -9.18
N GLN A 143 1.84 -4.11 -8.28
CA GLN A 143 3.03 -4.97 -8.30
C GLN A 143 3.55 -5.39 -6.90
N GLY A 144 2.81 -5.07 -5.84
CA GLY A 144 3.20 -5.32 -4.45
C GLY A 144 2.31 -6.31 -3.71
N THR A 145 2.22 -6.13 -2.39
CA THR A 145 1.49 -7.02 -1.46
C THR A 145 -0.03 -6.99 -1.62
N GLY A 146 -0.57 -5.99 -2.33
CA GLY A 146 -1.99 -5.74 -2.57
C GLY A 146 -2.53 -6.24 -3.90
N THR A 147 -1.78 -6.97 -4.73
CA THR A 147 -2.17 -7.38 -6.09
C THR A 147 -3.51 -8.13 -6.16
N ALA A 148 -3.88 -8.86 -5.11
CA ALA A 148 -5.18 -9.52 -5.02
C ALA A 148 -6.38 -8.56 -4.98
N CYS A 149 -6.15 -7.27 -4.73
CA CYS A 149 -7.18 -6.23 -4.62
C CYS A 149 -7.33 -5.38 -5.90
N GLN A 150 -6.64 -5.71 -6.99
CA GLN A 150 -6.85 -5.04 -8.28
C GLN A 150 -8.30 -5.18 -8.75
N LEU A 151 -8.85 -4.11 -9.32
CA LEU A 151 -10.14 -4.08 -10.00
C LEU A 151 -9.91 -4.04 -11.52
N ASP A 152 -10.80 -4.64 -12.29
CA ASP A 152 -10.60 -4.80 -13.74
C ASP A 152 -10.65 -3.47 -14.51
N ASN A 153 -11.46 -2.52 -14.05
CA ASN A 153 -11.71 -1.25 -14.76
C ASN A 153 -11.66 -0.06 -13.79
N MET A 154 -10.71 -0.04 -12.84
CA MET A 154 -10.62 1.05 -11.87
C MET A 154 -9.24 1.06 -11.23
N THR A 155 -8.60 2.22 -11.19
CA THR A 155 -7.34 2.41 -10.46
C THR A 155 -7.58 2.30 -8.95
N VAL A 156 -6.70 1.57 -8.28
CA VAL A 156 -6.78 1.29 -6.84
C VAL A 156 -5.46 1.65 -6.18
N ALA A 157 -5.53 2.44 -5.13
CA ALA A 157 -4.45 2.66 -4.19
C ALA A 157 -4.80 2.00 -2.85
N GLY A 158 -3.83 1.39 -2.17
CA GLY A 158 -4.11 0.74 -0.89
C GLY A 158 -2.91 0.10 -0.23
N LYS A 159 -3.10 -0.34 1.02
CA LYS A 159 -2.04 -0.95 1.82
C LYS A 159 -2.55 -2.13 2.62
N THR A 160 -1.72 -3.16 2.68
CA THR A 160 -1.91 -4.33 3.55
C THR A 160 -1.34 -4.07 4.94
N GLY A 161 -1.96 -4.62 5.97
CA GLY A 161 -1.43 -4.74 7.32
C GLY A 161 -1.48 -6.21 7.77
N THR A 162 -0.44 -6.66 8.45
CA THR A 162 -0.34 -8.03 8.96
C THR A 162 0.48 -8.01 10.23
N THR A 163 -0.07 -8.49 11.35
CA THR A 163 0.71 -8.71 12.57
C THR A 163 1.57 -9.97 12.45
N ASP A 164 2.69 -10.04 13.19
CA ASP A 164 3.72 -11.10 13.09
C ASP A 164 3.14 -12.51 13.21
N ALA A 165 2.16 -12.70 14.08
CA ALA A 165 1.52 -14.01 14.30
C ALA A 165 0.32 -14.28 13.40
N TYR A 166 -0.04 -13.38 12.49
CA TYR A 166 -1.28 -13.40 11.72
C TYR A 166 -2.54 -13.33 12.59
N ASN A 167 -2.49 -12.57 13.67
CA ASN A 167 -3.65 -12.33 14.52
C ASN A 167 -4.58 -11.31 13.88
N ASP A 168 -4.01 -10.28 13.22
CA ASP A 168 -4.72 -9.24 12.51
C ASP A 168 -4.28 -9.15 11.06
N LEU A 169 -5.26 -9.07 10.18
CA LEU A 169 -5.07 -8.85 8.76
C LEU A 169 -5.91 -7.68 8.30
N TRP A 170 -5.26 -6.70 7.68
CA TRP A 170 -5.88 -5.50 7.17
C TRP A 170 -5.66 -5.34 5.68
N PHE A 171 -6.66 -4.83 5.01
CA PHE A 171 -6.49 -4.12 3.76
C PHE A 171 -7.34 -2.87 3.77
N VAL A 172 -6.71 -1.73 3.58
CA VAL A 172 -7.37 -0.44 3.38
C VAL A 172 -6.99 0.07 2.02
N GLY A 173 -7.98 0.36 1.20
CA GLY A 173 -7.75 0.83 -0.16
C GLY A 173 -8.90 1.69 -0.64
N TYR A 174 -8.63 2.47 -1.67
CA TYR A 174 -9.57 3.38 -2.27
C TYR A 174 -9.39 3.48 -3.78
N THR A 175 -10.41 4.00 -4.40
CA THR A 175 -10.47 4.41 -5.80
C THR A 175 -10.78 5.89 -5.85
N PRO A 176 -10.83 6.54 -7.01
CA PRO A 176 -11.34 7.92 -7.12
C PRO A 176 -12.81 8.10 -6.70
N TYR A 177 -13.52 7.02 -6.33
CA TYR A 177 -14.93 7.06 -5.94
C TYR A 177 -15.17 6.70 -4.46
N TYR A 178 -14.51 5.65 -3.97
CA TYR A 178 -14.82 5.07 -2.65
C TYR A 178 -13.58 4.62 -1.90
N THR A 179 -13.64 4.73 -0.58
CA THR A 179 -12.65 4.15 0.35
C THR A 179 -13.29 3.00 1.11
N CYS A 180 -12.55 1.92 1.30
CA CYS A 180 -13.00 0.75 2.05
C CYS A 180 -11.85 0.19 2.89
N ALA A 181 -12.16 -0.11 4.16
CA ALA A 181 -11.25 -0.77 5.09
C ALA A 181 -11.82 -2.11 5.51
N VAL A 182 -11.03 -3.17 5.45
CA VAL A 182 -11.42 -4.50 5.91
C VAL A 182 -10.38 -5.00 6.91
N TRP A 183 -10.86 -5.34 8.09
CA TRP A 183 -10.10 -6.05 9.12
C TRP A 183 -10.60 -7.49 9.26
N SER A 184 -9.68 -8.40 9.52
CA SER A 184 -9.95 -9.78 9.85
C SER A 184 -9.07 -10.19 11.02
N GLY A 185 -9.69 -10.58 12.12
CA GLY A 185 -9.03 -10.94 13.37
C GLY A 185 -10.03 -11.46 14.39
N PHE A 186 -9.54 -11.86 15.55
CA PHE A 186 -10.35 -12.22 16.71
C PHE A 186 -10.18 -11.19 17.83
N ASP A 187 -11.27 -10.85 18.53
CA ASP A 187 -11.26 -9.87 19.62
C ASP A 187 -10.30 -10.25 20.77
N ASN A 188 -10.05 -11.53 20.97
CA ASN A 188 -9.13 -12.07 21.97
C ASN A 188 -7.67 -12.26 21.45
N ASN A 189 -7.35 -11.63 20.32
CA ASN A 189 -6.00 -11.64 19.71
C ASN A 189 -5.45 -13.04 19.41
N GLU A 190 -6.30 -13.96 18.98
CA GLU A 190 -5.92 -15.29 18.55
C GLU A 190 -5.43 -15.30 17.09
N LYS A 191 -4.57 -16.27 16.79
CA LYS A 191 -4.04 -16.45 15.44
C LYS A 191 -5.15 -16.90 14.47
N LEU A 192 -5.22 -16.25 13.33
CA LEU A 192 -6.12 -16.63 12.24
C LEU A 192 -5.66 -17.97 11.60
N PRO A 193 -6.61 -18.83 11.22
CA PRO A 193 -6.32 -20.05 10.48
C PRO A 193 -5.74 -19.74 9.09
N GLU A 194 -4.99 -20.68 8.51
CA GLU A 194 -4.26 -20.43 7.25
C GLU A 194 -5.16 -20.12 6.05
N ASP A 195 -6.32 -20.73 5.98
CA ASP A 195 -7.32 -20.51 4.94
C ASP A 195 -7.98 -19.14 5.03
N ALA A 196 -7.95 -18.47 6.19
CA ALA A 196 -8.46 -17.12 6.41
C ALA A 196 -7.47 -16.01 6.01
N ARG A 197 -6.19 -16.33 5.74
CA ARG A 197 -5.13 -15.33 5.49
C ARG A 197 -5.35 -14.37 4.32
N ASN A 198 -6.22 -14.69 3.39
CA ASN A 198 -6.59 -13.83 2.27
C ASN A 198 -8.04 -13.32 2.34
N PHE A 199 -8.75 -13.61 3.43
CA PHE A 199 -10.18 -13.28 3.56
C PHE A 199 -10.43 -11.78 3.41
N HIS A 200 -9.65 -10.94 4.12
CA HIS A 200 -9.76 -9.46 4.09
C HIS A 200 -9.60 -8.90 2.67
N LYS A 201 -8.60 -9.34 1.90
CA LYS A 201 -8.38 -8.91 0.51
C LYS A 201 -9.50 -9.36 -0.42
N ASN A 202 -9.92 -10.62 -0.29
CA ASN A 202 -11.00 -11.17 -1.09
C ASN A 202 -12.35 -10.49 -0.81
N LEU A 203 -12.63 -10.18 0.46
CA LEU A 203 -13.84 -9.46 0.84
C LEU A 203 -13.81 -8.04 0.30
N TRP A 204 -12.70 -7.33 0.49
CA TRP A 204 -12.50 -5.99 -0.02
C TRP A 204 -12.75 -5.94 -1.54
N LYS A 205 -12.09 -6.81 -2.30
CA LYS A 205 -12.25 -6.88 -3.76
C LYS A 205 -13.71 -7.13 -4.16
N LYS A 206 -14.39 -8.08 -3.52
CA LYS A 206 -15.80 -8.39 -3.81
C LYS A 206 -16.73 -7.21 -3.55
N VAL A 207 -16.53 -6.49 -2.42
CA VAL A 207 -17.32 -5.30 -2.07
C VAL A 207 -17.07 -4.21 -3.11
N MET A 208 -15.81 -3.88 -3.34
CA MET A 208 -15.43 -2.79 -4.25
C MET A 208 -15.85 -3.08 -5.69
N THR A 209 -15.64 -4.29 -6.21
CA THR A 209 -16.15 -4.67 -7.54
C THR A 209 -17.65 -4.39 -7.66
N ARG A 210 -18.43 -4.79 -6.65
CA ARG A 210 -19.89 -4.65 -6.70
C ARG A 210 -20.37 -3.20 -6.65
N ILE A 211 -19.76 -2.36 -5.80
CA ILE A 211 -20.16 -0.94 -5.69
C ILE A 211 -19.66 -0.08 -6.85
N HIS A 212 -18.72 -0.59 -7.67
CA HIS A 212 -18.25 0.08 -8.87
C HIS A 212 -18.98 -0.37 -10.16
N GLU A 213 -19.90 -1.31 -10.06
CA GLU A 213 -20.69 -1.74 -11.22
C GLU A 213 -21.41 -0.55 -11.89
N GLY A 214 -21.07 -0.29 -13.16
CA GLY A 214 -21.63 0.80 -13.94
C GLY A 214 -20.98 2.17 -13.74
N LEU A 215 -19.97 2.30 -12.90
CA LEU A 215 -19.16 3.52 -12.82
C LEU A 215 -18.15 3.57 -13.97
N PRO A 216 -17.90 4.74 -14.56
CA PRO A 216 -16.82 4.93 -15.52
C PRO A 216 -15.46 4.62 -14.90
N ASP A 217 -14.54 4.09 -15.72
CA ASP A 217 -13.14 4.00 -15.37
C ASP A 217 -12.57 5.40 -15.07
N LYS A 218 -11.79 5.52 -13.99
CA LYS A 218 -11.23 6.77 -13.54
C LYS A 218 -9.90 6.55 -12.84
N ASP A 219 -8.92 7.37 -13.21
CA ASP A 219 -7.62 7.46 -12.55
C ASP A 219 -7.61 8.58 -11.50
N PHE A 220 -6.59 8.58 -10.64
CA PHE A 220 -6.34 9.69 -9.71
C PHE A 220 -5.75 10.88 -10.46
N ASP A 221 -6.40 12.03 -10.34
CA ASP A 221 -5.95 13.26 -10.99
C ASP A 221 -4.66 13.77 -10.32
N MET A 222 -3.57 13.91 -11.11
CA MET A 222 -2.32 14.48 -10.61
C MET A 222 -2.49 15.99 -10.42
N PRO A 223 -2.25 16.54 -9.22
CA PRO A 223 -2.41 17.97 -8.97
C PRO A 223 -1.29 18.78 -9.62
N ALA A 224 -1.55 20.06 -9.90
CA ALA A 224 -0.57 20.97 -10.48
C ALA A 224 0.64 21.24 -9.55
N SER A 225 0.54 20.86 -8.28
CA SER A 225 1.62 20.94 -7.28
C SER A 225 2.60 19.77 -7.33
N VAL A 226 2.40 18.81 -8.25
CA VAL A 226 3.30 17.66 -8.45
C VAL A 226 3.90 17.71 -9.84
N GLU A 227 5.20 17.45 -9.92
CA GLU A 227 5.98 17.39 -11.15
C GLU A 227 6.60 16.00 -11.33
N LYS A 228 6.67 15.57 -12.60
CA LYS A 228 7.32 14.32 -13.01
C LYS A 228 8.70 14.63 -13.53
N LEU A 229 9.74 14.04 -12.93
CA LEU A 229 11.13 14.35 -13.23
C LEU A 229 11.95 13.07 -13.38
N SER A 230 12.92 13.07 -14.32
CA SER A 230 13.91 12.03 -14.43
C SER A 230 15.03 12.28 -13.43
N VAL A 231 15.41 11.25 -12.66
CA VAL A 231 16.45 11.30 -11.63
C VAL A 231 17.37 10.08 -11.74
N CYS A 232 18.53 10.18 -11.12
CA CYS A 232 19.42 9.04 -10.95
C CYS A 232 18.76 8.01 -10.02
N ALA A 233 18.66 6.75 -10.47
CA ALA A 233 18.01 5.69 -9.71
C ALA A 233 18.70 5.36 -8.37
N GLU A 234 19.99 5.69 -8.24
CA GLU A 234 20.77 5.37 -7.04
C GLU A 234 20.84 6.53 -6.04
N THR A 235 20.85 7.78 -6.53
CA THR A 235 21.00 8.95 -5.66
C THR A 235 19.74 9.78 -5.51
N GLY A 236 18.75 9.62 -6.41
CA GLY A 236 17.57 10.48 -6.45
C GLY A 236 17.83 11.92 -6.94
N LEU A 237 19.07 12.26 -7.27
CA LEU A 237 19.49 13.58 -7.76
C LEU A 237 19.31 13.71 -9.28
N LEU A 238 19.46 14.93 -9.81
CA LEU A 238 19.42 15.15 -11.25
C LEU A 238 20.47 14.28 -11.97
N PRO A 239 20.11 13.58 -13.07
CA PRO A 239 20.99 12.61 -13.67
C PRO A 239 22.09 13.27 -14.46
N ARG A 240 23.27 12.67 -14.44
CA ARG A 240 24.41 12.96 -15.32
C ARG A 240 24.65 11.81 -16.30
N ALA A 241 25.51 12.04 -17.27
CA ALA A 241 25.92 10.98 -18.21
C ALA A 241 26.46 9.77 -17.43
N GLY A 242 25.88 8.58 -17.69
CA GLY A 242 26.24 7.33 -17.01
C GLY A 242 25.37 6.96 -15.83
N CYS A 243 24.43 7.82 -15.40
CA CYS A 243 23.47 7.46 -14.36
C CYS A 243 22.46 6.42 -14.88
N PRO A 244 22.08 5.43 -14.07
CA PRO A 244 20.83 4.72 -14.27
C PRO A 244 19.68 5.71 -14.01
N ILE A 245 18.76 5.84 -14.97
CA ILE A 245 17.71 6.86 -14.92
C ILE A 245 16.38 6.19 -14.56
N ILE A 246 15.66 6.79 -13.60
CA ILE A 246 14.25 6.50 -13.33
C ILE A 246 13.45 7.80 -13.42
N THR A 247 12.15 7.65 -13.59
CA THR A 247 11.23 8.78 -13.57
C THR A 247 10.38 8.71 -12.30
N GLU A 248 10.41 9.79 -11.51
CA GLU A 248 9.74 9.91 -10.22
C GLU A 248 8.90 11.18 -10.14
N TYR A 249 8.06 11.27 -9.13
CA TYR A 249 7.18 12.40 -8.89
C TYR A 249 7.64 13.17 -7.65
N PHE A 250 7.56 14.49 -7.72
CA PHE A 250 8.00 15.40 -6.67
C PHE A 250 6.98 16.50 -6.43
N ASP A 251 6.87 16.98 -5.18
CA ASP A 251 6.26 18.28 -4.92
C ASP A 251 7.10 19.36 -5.62
N ILE A 252 6.50 20.30 -6.33
CA ILE A 252 7.21 21.35 -7.06
C ILE A 252 8.10 22.24 -6.17
N GLY A 253 7.86 22.22 -4.85
CA GLY A 253 8.69 22.92 -3.86
C GLY A 253 9.89 22.12 -3.37
N ASP A 254 9.94 20.81 -3.68
CA ASP A 254 10.92 19.87 -3.13
C ASP A 254 11.61 19.05 -4.26
N VAL A 255 11.67 19.59 -5.48
CA VAL A 255 12.40 18.95 -6.59
C VAL A 255 13.92 18.96 -6.33
N PRO A 256 14.64 17.88 -6.69
CA PRO A 256 16.08 17.85 -6.57
C PRO A 256 16.72 18.93 -7.45
N THR A 257 17.66 19.71 -6.88
CA THR A 257 18.41 20.76 -7.56
C THR A 257 19.86 20.38 -7.83
N ASP A 258 20.36 19.40 -7.08
CA ASP A 258 21.74 18.94 -7.19
C ASP A 258 21.85 17.81 -8.21
N GLU A 259 22.98 17.77 -8.92
CA GLU A 259 23.29 16.72 -9.87
C GLU A 259 23.99 15.54 -9.16
N CYS A 260 23.76 14.33 -9.68
CA CYS A 260 24.40 13.11 -9.18
C CYS A 260 25.92 13.23 -9.22
N ASP A 261 26.57 12.93 -8.11
CA ASP A 261 28.02 12.95 -7.94
C ASP A 261 28.67 11.55 -7.96
N GLN A 262 27.85 10.49 -7.98
CA GLN A 262 28.35 9.10 -7.90
C GLN A 262 28.68 8.50 -9.26
N HIS A 263 28.03 8.94 -10.34
CA HIS A 263 28.18 8.38 -11.69
C HIS A 263 28.98 9.27 -12.64
N PHE A 264 29.85 10.12 -12.08
CA PHE A 264 30.72 10.95 -12.90
C PHE A 264 31.80 10.06 -13.51
N TYR A 265 31.69 9.76 -14.80
CA TYR A 265 32.87 9.36 -15.58
C TYR A 265 33.77 10.59 -15.67
N GLY A 266 34.69 10.71 -14.70
CA GLY A 266 35.73 11.73 -14.73
C GLY A 266 36.40 11.70 -16.07
N TYR A 267 36.56 12.86 -16.68
CA TYR A 267 37.54 13.08 -17.73
C TYR A 267 38.90 12.63 -17.15
N SER A 268 39.26 11.36 -17.33
CA SER A 268 40.69 11.02 -17.30
C SER A 268 41.28 11.72 -18.51
N ASP A 269 42.32 12.54 -18.29
CA ASP A 269 43.16 13.10 -19.31
C ASP A 269 43.69 11.97 -20.25
N TYR A 270 42.84 11.54 -21.17
CA TYR A 270 43.21 10.71 -22.29
C TYR A 270 42.73 11.36 -23.57
N ASP A 271 43.73 11.94 -24.24
CA ASP A 271 43.87 12.18 -25.65
C ASP A 271 42.56 12.37 -26.46
N ASN A 272 42.41 13.60 -26.91
CA ASN A 272 41.34 14.17 -27.72
C ASN A 272 41.34 13.60 -29.14
N SER A 273 41.08 12.31 -29.37
CA SER A 273 41.04 11.73 -30.73
C SER A 273 39.87 10.78 -31.02
N ASP A 274 38.92 10.59 -30.10
CA ASP A 274 37.74 9.79 -30.43
C ASP A 274 36.44 10.42 -29.80
N MET A 275 35.96 11.46 -30.47
CA MET A 275 34.64 12.02 -30.22
C MET A 275 33.61 11.08 -30.83
N THR A 276 33.03 10.21 -29.99
CA THR A 276 31.90 9.40 -30.42
C THR A 276 30.61 10.19 -30.28
N GLU A 277 29.87 10.29 -31.37
CA GLU A 277 28.48 10.80 -31.45
C GLU A 277 27.58 9.97 -30.53
N TYR A 278 26.71 10.67 -29.77
CA TYR A 278 25.64 9.98 -29.03
C TYR A 278 24.27 10.33 -29.65
N THR A 279 23.46 9.29 -29.81
CA THR A 279 22.14 9.37 -30.37
C THR A 279 21.09 9.39 -29.25
N THR A 280 20.22 10.38 -29.26
CA THR A 280 18.94 10.34 -28.51
C THR A 280 17.79 10.05 -29.48
N GLU A 281 16.62 9.65 -28.99
CA GLU A 281 15.46 9.37 -29.86
C GLU A 281 15.02 10.58 -30.72
N GLU A 282 15.57 11.78 -30.50
CA GLU A 282 15.20 13.03 -31.21
C GLU A 282 16.27 13.56 -32.17
N GLY A 283 17.46 12.94 -32.32
CA GLY A 283 18.46 13.38 -33.30
C GLY A 283 19.91 13.23 -32.83
N ILE A 284 20.85 13.49 -33.78
CA ILE A 284 22.28 13.47 -33.55
C ILE A 284 22.74 14.91 -33.32
N TYR A 285 23.45 15.16 -32.22
CA TYR A 285 23.93 16.49 -31.84
C TYR A 285 25.48 16.47 -31.74
N ASN A 286 26.08 17.57 -32.14
CA ASN A 286 27.51 17.81 -31.92
C ASN A 286 27.80 18.21 -30.47
N SER A 287 29.02 18.12 -30.02
CA SER A 287 29.50 18.48 -28.68
C SER A 287 29.23 19.94 -28.25
N ASP A 288 28.80 20.80 -29.19
CA ASP A 288 28.39 22.19 -28.95
C ASP A 288 26.85 22.36 -28.86
N GLY A 289 26.09 21.26 -28.93
CA GLY A 289 24.62 21.26 -28.85
C GLY A 289 23.92 21.63 -30.16
N THR A 290 24.60 21.65 -31.30
CA THR A 290 23.98 21.91 -32.60
C THR A 290 23.52 20.61 -33.27
N GLN A 291 22.29 20.60 -33.76
CA GLN A 291 21.73 19.47 -34.52
C GLN A 291 22.37 19.37 -35.92
N THR A 292 22.83 18.19 -36.30
CA THR A 292 23.34 17.94 -37.66
C THR A 292 22.18 17.58 -38.59
N ASP A 293 21.89 18.42 -39.56
CA ASP A 293 21.01 18.09 -40.69
C ASP A 293 21.73 17.11 -41.62
N ASN A 294 21.31 15.84 -41.57
CA ASN A 294 21.73 14.84 -42.55
C ASN A 294 20.92 14.96 -43.85
N THR A 295 21.29 15.93 -44.71
CA THR A 295 20.94 15.92 -46.11
C THR A 295 22.21 15.92 -46.92
N ASP A 296 22.78 14.72 -47.12
CA ASP A 296 23.73 14.52 -48.23
C ASP A 296 23.44 13.16 -48.88
N ASP A 297 22.93 13.28 -50.12
CA ASP A 297 22.92 12.27 -51.13
C ASP A 297 24.31 11.65 -51.29
N ASN A 298 24.50 10.41 -50.94
CA ASN A 298 25.64 9.64 -51.36
C ASN A 298 25.18 8.38 -52.09
N THR A 299 24.86 8.56 -53.38
CA THR A 299 24.84 7.46 -54.35
C THR A 299 26.27 7.11 -54.70
N GLY A 300 26.86 6.20 -53.98
CA GLY A 300 28.17 5.61 -54.24
C GLY A 300 28.02 4.10 -54.30
N ASP A 301 28.06 3.57 -55.55
CA ASP A 301 28.26 2.17 -55.86
C ASP A 301 29.47 1.60 -55.10
N ASN A 302 29.25 0.57 -54.31
CA ASN A 302 30.31 -0.29 -53.84
C ASN A 302 29.85 -1.75 -53.90
N THR A 303 29.98 -2.30 -55.14
CA THR A 303 29.95 -3.73 -55.39
C THR A 303 31.30 -4.30 -54.93
N GLY A 304 31.32 -4.83 -53.71
CA GLY A 304 32.45 -5.59 -53.18
C GLY A 304 31.96 -6.96 -52.72
N ASP A 305 32.26 -7.98 -53.55
CA ASP A 305 32.15 -9.39 -53.22
C ASP A 305 32.83 -9.72 -51.90
N ASN A 306 32.07 -10.25 -50.97
CA ASN A 306 32.64 -11.00 -49.85
C ASN A 306 31.78 -12.26 -49.59
N THR A 307 32.04 -13.27 -50.43
CA THR A 307 31.61 -14.64 -50.17
C THR A 307 32.60 -15.26 -49.19
N GLY A 308 32.25 -15.24 -47.92
CA GLY A 308 32.94 -15.99 -46.89
C GLY A 308 31.95 -16.99 -46.25
N ASP A 309 32.14 -18.26 -46.63
CA ASP A 309 31.54 -19.44 -46.02
C ASP A 309 31.73 -19.44 -44.51
N ASN A 310 30.66 -19.49 -43.80
CA ASN A 310 30.68 -19.92 -42.41
C ASN A 310 29.49 -20.84 -42.13
N THR A 311 29.63 -22.07 -42.66
CA THR A 311 28.77 -23.19 -42.24
C THR A 311 29.41 -23.79 -40.98
N GLY A 312 28.90 -23.37 -39.83
CA GLY A 312 29.19 -24.02 -38.54
C GLY A 312 27.91 -24.67 -38.05
N ASP A 313 27.85 -25.99 -38.19
CA ASP A 313 26.89 -26.88 -37.59
C ASP A 313 26.77 -26.63 -36.08
N ASN A 314 25.60 -26.30 -35.62
CA ASN A 314 25.24 -26.43 -34.21
C ASN A 314 23.87 -27.05 -34.09
N THR A 315 23.79 -28.35 -34.41
CA THR A 315 22.67 -29.22 -34.05
C THR A 315 23.00 -29.85 -32.71
N GLY A 316 22.56 -29.19 -31.65
CA GLY A 316 22.51 -29.80 -30.31
C GLY A 316 21.09 -30.22 -30.01
N ASP A 317 20.84 -31.53 -30.10
CA ASP A 317 19.63 -32.21 -29.63
C ASP A 317 19.37 -31.88 -28.16
N ASN A 318 18.20 -31.31 -27.89
CA ASN A 318 17.65 -31.28 -26.55
C ASN A 318 16.18 -31.73 -26.61
N THR A 319 15.99 -33.02 -26.93
CA THR A 319 14.73 -33.72 -26.69
C THR A 319 14.83 -34.44 -25.36
N GLY A 320 14.41 -33.79 -24.30
CA GLY A 320 14.15 -34.41 -23.02
C GLY A 320 12.67 -34.72 -22.90
N ASP A 321 12.32 -36.00 -23.11
CA ASP A 321 11.02 -36.57 -22.82
C ASP A 321 10.64 -36.31 -21.36
N ASN A 322 9.51 -35.65 -21.16
CA ASN A 322 8.81 -35.63 -19.88
C ASN A 322 7.34 -35.99 -20.10
N THR A 323 7.12 -37.25 -20.50
CA THR A 323 5.82 -37.90 -20.42
C THR A 323 5.78 -38.74 -19.16
N GLY A 324 5.33 -38.14 -18.06
CA GLY A 324 4.95 -38.84 -16.85
C GLY A 324 3.44 -39.11 -16.87
N ASP A 325 3.10 -40.34 -17.19
CA ASP A 325 1.79 -40.94 -17.01
C ASP A 325 1.30 -40.72 -15.57
N ASN A 326 0.10 -40.15 -15.47
CA ASN A 326 -0.68 -40.20 -14.24
C ASN A 326 -2.11 -40.64 -14.60
N THR A 327 -2.23 -41.91 -14.90
CA THR A 327 -3.52 -42.62 -14.94
C THR A 327 -3.56 -43.58 -13.79
N ASP A 328 -4.76 -43.71 -13.24
CA ASP A 328 -5.27 -44.72 -12.32
C ASP A 328 -5.07 -44.51 -10.82
N ASN A 329 -6.10 -43.96 -10.21
CA ASN A 329 -6.59 -44.46 -8.95
C ASN A 329 -8.12 -44.36 -8.87
N THR A 330 -8.78 -45.30 -9.55
CA THR A 330 -10.15 -45.70 -9.25
C THR A 330 -10.08 -46.83 -8.26
N GLY A 331 -10.25 -46.54 -6.99
CA GLY A 331 -10.39 -47.52 -5.93
C GLY A 331 -11.82 -47.48 -5.38
N ASP A 332 -12.63 -48.41 -5.85
CA ASP A 332 -13.87 -48.86 -5.22
C ASP A 332 -13.67 -49.10 -3.73
N ASN A 333 -14.53 -48.53 -2.93
CA ASN A 333 -14.74 -48.99 -1.57
C ASN A 333 -16.24 -49.09 -1.28
N THR A 334 -16.82 -50.19 -1.73
CA THR A 334 -18.08 -50.73 -1.23
C THR A 334 -17.79 -51.69 -0.12
N GLY A 335 -18.41 -51.49 1.03
CA GLY A 335 -18.56 -52.64 1.94
C GLY A 335 -18.57 -52.29 3.42
N GLY A 336 -19.69 -52.53 4.05
CA GLY A 336 -19.68 -53.01 5.42
C GLY A 336 -20.41 -52.16 6.43
N ASN A 337 -21.70 -52.37 6.43
CA ASN A 337 -22.64 -52.20 7.52
C ASN A 337 -22.26 -53.08 8.70
N ASP A 338 -22.38 -52.58 9.94
CA ASP A 338 -22.86 -53.26 11.16
C ASP A 338 -22.60 -52.31 12.33
N GLY A 339 -23.62 -51.82 13.03
CA GLY A 339 -24.45 -52.52 14.00
C GLY A 339 -23.81 -52.36 15.38
N GLY A 340 -24.34 -51.46 16.23
CA GLY A 340 -23.94 -51.37 17.63
C GLY A 340 -24.79 -50.34 18.38
N ASP A 341 -25.99 -50.75 18.78
CA ASP A 341 -26.78 -50.21 19.86
C ASP A 341 -26.00 -50.12 21.18
N ASN A 342 -26.24 -49.02 21.93
CA ASN A 342 -26.38 -48.92 23.40
C ASN A 342 -26.69 -47.49 23.72
N GLY A 343 -27.82 -47.06 24.24
CA GLY A 343 -28.72 -47.54 25.29
C GLY A 343 -28.22 -47.10 26.66
N GLY A 344 -28.89 -46.05 27.22
CA GLY A 344 -28.71 -45.65 28.61
C GLY A 344 -28.99 -44.16 28.76
N ASP A 345 -30.07 -43.72 28.97
CA ASP A 345 -31.04 -43.73 30.10
C ASP A 345 -30.69 -42.70 31.21
N ASN A 346 -31.62 -41.74 31.33
CA ASN A 346 -32.12 -41.05 32.50
C ASN A 346 -31.26 -40.26 33.49
N GLY A 347 -31.76 -39.08 33.73
CA GLY A 347 -31.49 -38.28 34.93
C GLY A 347 -32.30 -37.03 35.02
N ASP A 348 -33.61 -37.14 35.20
CA ASP A 348 -34.44 -36.12 35.80
C ASP A 348 -33.85 -35.64 37.13
N ASN A 349 -33.82 -34.35 37.34
CA ASN A 349 -33.90 -33.80 38.68
C ASN A 349 -34.65 -32.48 38.70
N THR A 350 -35.89 -32.61 39.09
CA THR A 350 -36.82 -31.55 39.50
C THR A 350 -36.59 -31.15 40.96
N GLY A 351 -36.85 -29.90 41.29
CA GLY A 351 -37.12 -29.40 42.63
C GLY A 351 -36.05 -28.46 43.14
N GLY A 352 -36.38 -27.36 43.65
CA GLY A 352 -37.49 -26.86 44.43
C GLY A 352 -37.36 -25.37 44.68
N ASP A 353 -38.50 -24.81 44.90
CA ASP A 353 -38.87 -23.52 45.46
C ASP A 353 -38.10 -23.12 46.72
N ASP A 354 -38.03 -21.79 46.88
CA ASP A 354 -38.35 -20.98 48.06
C ASP A 354 -37.62 -19.65 47.91
N GLY A 355 -38.23 -18.45 47.84
CA GLY A 355 -39.13 -17.92 48.88
C GLY A 355 -38.30 -16.96 49.75
N GLY A 356 -38.45 -15.66 49.57
CA GLY A 356 -37.82 -14.72 50.49
C GLY A 356 -37.96 -13.25 50.05
N ASP A 357 -39.13 -12.77 50.31
CA ASP A 357 -39.56 -11.38 50.44
C ASP A 357 -38.71 -10.58 51.46
N SER A 358 -38.43 -9.32 51.19
CA SER A 358 -38.66 -8.16 52.08
C SER A 358 -37.84 -6.94 51.65
N SER A 359 -38.55 -5.97 51.10
CA SER A 359 -38.84 -4.65 51.73
C SER A 359 -37.66 -3.73 52.05
N GLY A 360 -37.72 -2.57 51.41
CA GLY A 360 -37.85 -1.32 52.11
C GLY A 360 -36.61 -0.43 52.19
N GLY A 361 -36.78 0.79 51.81
CA GLY A 361 -35.97 1.86 52.33
C GLY A 361 -35.66 3.02 51.37
N ASP A 362 -36.51 3.97 51.49
CA ASP A 362 -36.48 5.33 50.93
C ASP A 362 -35.20 6.12 51.23
N ALA A 363 -35.04 7.15 50.40
CA ALA A 363 -34.78 8.57 50.67
C ALA A 363 -33.36 9.13 50.45
N GLU A 364 -33.38 10.14 49.57
CA GLU A 364 -32.84 11.51 49.69
C GLU A 364 -31.30 11.67 49.92
N GLU A 365 -30.60 12.24 48.96
CA GLU A 365 -30.31 13.67 48.67
C GLU A 365 -29.65 13.79 47.30
#